data_296e2098d4c1ae2d46c1972cf810954e
#
_entry.id   296e2098d4c1ae2d46c1972cf810954e
#
_cell.length_a   1.000
_cell.length_b   1.000
_cell.length_c   1.000
_cell.angle_alpha   90.00
_cell.angle_beta   90.00
_cell.angle_gamma   90.00
#
_symmetry.space_group_name_H-M   'P 1'
#
loop_
_entity.id
_entity.type
_entity.pdbx_description
1 polymer ?
#
loop_
_entity_poly.entity_id
_entity_poly.type
_entity_poly.pdbx_seq_one_letter_code
_entity_poly.pdbx_strand_id
1 'polypeptide(L)'
;MKMKKMLSIAMAAVMAASLLAGCGGSGSATKMTMGTGGTAGTYYAFGGVLGQYIKNKAGIDVNVVSTDGSKANIESIASGDYQLGTVQSDVMAYAWQGIRSFDGAPIQDFRVVGGLYAEQVQLITMDPTIKSAADLKGKSVSIGAPSSGVYFNAMDVLSAAGLTEDDIKPQYLSFADSADGLKDGKIDAAFIVAGAPTAAITELCTTNDAYIVPIDGEIADKLMANNPFYTAYTVPAGTYKGQDSDVSTVTVKATLIVSKDAKEEDVYNLTKAIFENVDAIAAENGKGKELSIENATTGMTAPFHAGAAKYYTEKGVTVEAQ
;
A
#
# COMPACT_ATOMS: atom_id res chain seq x y z
N MET A 1 19.65 -27.89 70.60
CA MET A 1 19.97 -26.62 69.90
C MET A 1 20.49 -26.83 68.46
N LYS A 2 20.97 -28.00 68.06
CA LYS A 2 21.51 -28.25 66.69
C LYS A 2 20.44 -28.63 65.63
N MET A 3 19.29 -29.16 66.00
CA MET A 3 18.23 -29.54 65.06
C MET A 3 17.38 -28.34 64.55
N LYS A 4 17.18 -27.29 65.33
CA LYS A 4 16.44 -26.09 64.92
C LYS A 4 17.20 -25.23 63.93
N LYS A 5 18.54 -25.27 63.90
CA LYS A 5 19.38 -24.54 62.95
C LYS A 5 19.43 -25.20 61.55
N MET A 6 19.28 -26.53 61.46
CA MET A 6 19.24 -27.24 60.17
C MET A 6 17.88 -27.07 59.44
N LEU A 7 16.79 -26.90 60.18
CA LEU A 7 15.47 -26.69 59.60
C LEU A 7 15.33 -25.27 59.00
N SER A 8 15.99 -24.26 59.59
CA SER A 8 15.98 -22.89 59.07
C SER A 8 16.79 -22.68 57.79
N ILE A 9 17.85 -23.49 57.60
CA ILE A 9 18.68 -23.44 56.37
C ILE A 9 17.99 -24.15 55.22
N ALA A 10 17.25 -25.26 55.47
CA ALA A 10 16.47 -25.96 54.43
C ALA A 10 15.29 -25.10 53.91
N MET A 11 14.66 -24.30 54.77
CA MET A 11 13.54 -23.44 54.35
C MET A 11 13.99 -22.16 53.60
N ALA A 12 15.22 -21.70 53.85
CA ALA A 12 15.81 -20.61 53.07
C ALA A 12 16.28 -21.03 51.66
N ALA A 13 16.72 -22.27 51.50
CA ALA A 13 17.13 -22.81 50.21
C ALA A 13 15.94 -23.09 49.26
N VAL A 14 14.77 -23.45 49.80
CA VAL A 14 13.54 -23.67 49.00
C VAL A 14 12.93 -22.35 48.56
N MET A 15 13.03 -21.24 49.33
CA MET A 15 12.57 -19.91 48.89
C MET A 15 13.51 -19.25 47.88
N ALA A 16 14.80 -19.58 47.86
CA ALA A 16 15.74 -19.07 46.86
C ALA A 16 15.58 -19.77 45.48
N ALA A 17 15.12 -21.01 45.47
CA ALA A 17 14.88 -21.76 44.22
C ALA A 17 13.55 -21.35 43.54
N SER A 18 12.58 -20.82 44.27
CA SER A 18 11.31 -20.33 43.68
C SER A 18 11.40 -18.91 43.08
N LEU A 19 12.47 -18.14 43.31
CA LEU A 19 12.69 -16.82 42.71
C LEU A 19 13.44 -16.87 41.37
N LEU A 20 13.95 -18.04 40.94
CA LEU A 20 14.64 -18.23 39.67
C LEU A 20 13.74 -18.82 38.58
N ALA A 21 12.50 -19.21 38.88
CA ALA A 21 11.53 -19.71 37.92
C ALA A 21 10.56 -18.62 37.38
N GLY A 22 10.76 -17.35 37.72
CA GLY A 22 9.89 -16.24 37.39
C GLY A 22 10.40 -15.27 36.31
N CYS A 23 11.50 -15.58 35.62
CA CYS A 23 11.92 -14.85 34.42
C CYS A 23 11.49 -15.60 33.16
N GLY A 24 10.20 -15.88 33.03
CA GLY A 24 9.56 -15.97 31.72
C GLY A 24 9.56 -14.57 31.15
N GLY A 25 10.52 -14.24 30.30
CA GLY A 25 10.60 -12.95 29.64
C GLY A 25 9.27 -12.67 28.95
N SER A 26 8.50 -11.74 29.47
CA SER A 26 7.57 -10.99 28.65
C SER A 26 8.44 -10.18 27.67
N GLY A 27 8.87 -10.83 26.60
CA GLY A 27 9.48 -10.12 25.46
C GLY A 27 8.51 -9.01 25.10
N SER A 28 8.95 -7.77 25.19
CA SER A 28 8.14 -6.65 24.69
C SER A 28 7.78 -6.98 23.26
N ALA A 29 6.48 -6.92 22.90
CA ALA A 29 6.03 -7.15 21.54
C ALA A 29 6.86 -6.28 20.59
N THR A 30 7.33 -6.87 19.48
CA THR A 30 7.99 -6.10 18.43
C THR A 30 7.02 -5.01 17.97
N LYS A 31 7.51 -3.77 17.87
CA LYS A 31 6.72 -2.64 17.37
C LYS A 31 7.22 -2.24 16.00
N MET A 32 6.29 -2.01 15.09
CA MET A 32 6.57 -1.52 13.74
C MET A 32 5.64 -0.37 13.42
N THR A 33 6.13 0.64 12.70
CA THR A 33 5.28 1.68 12.08
C THR A 33 5.12 1.36 10.61
N MET A 34 3.87 1.38 10.13
CA MET A 34 3.49 1.15 8.74
C MET A 34 3.01 2.46 8.11
N GLY A 35 3.78 2.99 7.16
CA GLY A 35 3.33 4.07 6.30
C GLY A 35 2.31 3.56 5.28
N THR A 36 1.22 4.31 5.09
CA THR A 36 0.14 3.95 4.18
C THR A 36 -0.11 5.04 3.12
N GLY A 37 -1.24 5.66 3.12
CA GLY A 37 -1.63 6.79 2.29
C GLY A 37 -2.63 7.65 3.05
N GLY A 38 -3.30 8.57 2.37
CA GLY A 38 -4.36 9.38 2.95
C GLY A 38 -5.52 8.51 3.46
N THR A 39 -6.19 8.96 4.53
CA THR A 39 -7.26 8.20 5.21
C THR A 39 -8.47 7.90 4.32
N ALA A 40 -8.69 8.65 3.25
CA ALA A 40 -9.74 8.44 2.25
C ALA A 40 -9.34 7.47 1.13
N GLY A 41 -8.12 6.89 1.20
CA GLY A 41 -7.58 5.90 0.26
C GLY A 41 -7.62 4.47 0.81
N THR A 42 -7.37 3.52 -0.10
CA THR A 42 -7.43 2.08 0.23
C THR A 42 -6.26 1.64 1.11
N TYR A 43 -5.07 2.20 0.97
CA TYR A 43 -3.88 1.84 1.76
C TYR A 43 -4.13 1.94 3.26
N TYR A 44 -4.72 3.04 3.73
CA TYR A 44 -4.94 3.27 5.15
C TYR A 44 -5.94 2.27 5.75
N ALA A 45 -7.10 2.11 5.09
CA ALA A 45 -8.13 1.19 5.56
C ALA A 45 -7.64 -0.27 5.54
N PHE A 46 -6.98 -0.69 4.45
CA PHE A 46 -6.46 -2.06 4.32
C PHE A 46 -5.27 -2.31 5.25
N GLY A 47 -4.38 -1.31 5.38
CA GLY A 47 -3.25 -1.36 6.33
C GLY A 47 -3.72 -1.53 7.77
N GLY A 48 -4.83 -0.90 8.16
CA GLY A 48 -5.46 -1.10 9.47
C GLY A 48 -5.88 -2.55 9.71
N VAL A 49 -6.52 -3.18 8.73
CA VAL A 49 -6.90 -4.60 8.79
C VAL A 49 -5.65 -5.48 8.88
N LEU A 50 -4.65 -5.28 7.99
CA LEU A 50 -3.41 -6.05 8.03
C LEU A 50 -2.69 -5.91 9.38
N GLY A 51 -2.58 -4.68 9.91
CA GLY A 51 -1.95 -4.41 11.21
C GLY A 51 -2.63 -5.17 12.35
N GLN A 52 -3.96 -5.27 12.34
CA GLN A 52 -4.73 -6.04 13.32
C GLN A 52 -4.44 -7.54 13.23
N TYR A 53 -4.39 -8.12 12.01
CA TYR A 53 -4.05 -9.54 11.83
C TYR A 53 -2.60 -9.84 12.20
N ILE A 54 -1.65 -8.99 11.83
CA ILE A 54 -0.24 -9.09 12.22
C ILE A 54 -0.12 -9.08 13.74
N LYS A 55 -0.80 -8.16 14.43
CA LYS A 55 -0.80 -8.09 15.88
C LYS A 55 -1.37 -9.37 16.52
N ASN A 56 -2.53 -9.81 16.06
CA ASN A 56 -3.26 -10.93 16.66
C ASN A 56 -2.62 -12.30 16.39
N LYS A 57 -1.93 -12.47 15.26
CA LYS A 57 -1.39 -13.76 14.80
C LYS A 57 0.12 -13.87 14.92
N ALA A 58 0.84 -12.74 14.80
CA ALA A 58 2.30 -12.70 14.89
C ALA A 58 2.81 -12.04 16.20
N GLY A 59 1.94 -11.37 16.98
CA GLY A 59 2.35 -10.67 18.19
C GLY A 59 3.15 -9.39 17.94
N ILE A 60 3.14 -8.88 16.71
CA ILE A 60 3.84 -7.66 16.30
C ILE A 60 2.85 -6.50 16.36
N ASP A 61 3.15 -5.48 17.17
CA ASP A 61 2.30 -4.30 17.31
C ASP A 61 2.57 -3.31 16.17
N VAL A 62 1.62 -3.17 15.24
CA VAL A 62 1.76 -2.32 14.05
C VAL A 62 1.00 -1.01 14.26
N ASN A 63 1.74 0.09 14.30
CA ASN A 63 1.18 1.44 14.28
C ASN A 63 0.98 1.89 12.82
N VAL A 64 -0.26 1.96 12.38
CA VAL A 64 -0.62 2.34 11.00
C VAL A 64 -0.77 3.85 10.93
N VAL A 65 -0.01 4.50 10.03
CA VAL A 65 0.02 5.96 9.90
C VAL A 65 -0.37 6.41 8.49
N SER A 66 -1.08 7.54 8.42
CA SER A 66 -1.40 8.20 7.17
C SER A 66 -0.18 8.97 6.64
N THR A 67 0.07 8.87 5.33
CA THR A 67 1.17 9.55 4.63
C THR A 67 0.70 10.06 3.27
N ASP A 68 1.61 10.70 2.52
CA ASP A 68 1.36 11.07 1.13
C ASP A 68 1.38 9.88 0.16
N GLY A 69 1.83 8.70 0.60
CA GLY A 69 1.82 7.46 -0.19
C GLY A 69 3.21 6.93 -0.54
N SER A 70 3.35 6.33 -1.73
CA SER A 70 4.45 5.42 -2.10
C SER A 70 5.85 5.99 -1.91
N LYS A 71 6.13 7.19 -2.44
CA LYS A 71 7.47 7.80 -2.33
C LYS A 71 7.78 8.15 -0.87
N ALA A 72 6.83 8.78 -0.17
CA ALA A 72 6.99 9.14 1.24
C ALA A 72 7.28 7.90 2.12
N ASN A 73 6.60 6.78 1.86
CA ASN A 73 6.81 5.54 2.60
C ASN A 73 8.20 4.94 2.36
N ILE A 74 8.68 4.94 1.12
CA ILE A 74 10.03 4.46 0.77
C ILE A 74 11.10 5.33 1.45
N GLU A 75 10.96 6.65 1.38
CA GLU A 75 11.89 7.60 2.01
C GLU A 75 11.90 7.45 3.54
N SER A 76 10.72 7.23 4.16
CA SER A 76 10.60 7.03 5.61
C SER A 76 11.16 5.67 6.07
N ILE A 77 11.12 4.64 5.23
CA ILE A 77 11.82 3.37 5.52
C ILE A 77 13.33 3.57 5.41
N ALA A 78 13.81 4.28 4.40
CA ALA A 78 15.24 4.56 4.23
C ALA A 78 15.82 5.41 5.36
N SER A 79 15.05 6.36 5.91
CA SER A 79 15.46 7.15 7.09
C SER A 79 15.37 6.38 8.41
N GLY A 80 14.71 5.21 8.43
CA GLY A 80 14.51 4.40 9.63
C GLY A 80 13.27 4.78 10.46
N ASP A 81 12.47 5.76 10.00
CA ASP A 81 11.26 6.20 10.71
C ASP A 81 10.16 5.14 10.67
N TYR A 82 10.06 4.39 9.56
CA TYR A 82 9.08 3.32 9.38
C TYR A 82 9.78 1.98 9.15
N GLN A 83 9.11 0.90 9.55
CA GLN A 83 9.56 -0.47 9.33
C GLN A 83 8.79 -1.15 8.21
N LEU A 84 7.55 -0.71 7.95
CA LEU A 84 6.66 -1.23 6.91
C LEU A 84 6.12 -0.07 6.06
N GLY A 85 5.76 -0.36 4.81
CA GLY A 85 5.12 0.61 3.94
C GLY A 85 4.29 -0.05 2.85
N THR A 86 3.15 0.57 2.49
CA THR A 86 2.40 0.22 1.28
C THR A 86 2.83 1.13 0.15
N VAL A 87 3.16 0.55 -1.00
CA VAL A 87 3.69 1.26 -2.17
C VAL A 87 3.14 0.69 -3.46
N GLN A 88 3.12 1.48 -4.50
CA GLN A 88 2.86 1.01 -5.85
C GLN A 88 4.08 0.28 -6.41
N SER A 89 3.86 -0.78 -7.20
CA SER A 89 4.91 -1.60 -7.80
C SER A 89 5.83 -0.82 -8.74
N ASP A 90 5.30 0.15 -9.48
CA ASP A 90 6.06 1.04 -10.34
C ASP A 90 6.97 1.99 -9.54
N VAL A 91 6.44 2.65 -8.50
CA VAL A 91 7.24 3.53 -7.64
C VAL A 91 8.31 2.78 -6.88
N MET A 92 8.00 1.55 -6.42
CA MET A 92 9.00 0.64 -5.84
C MET A 92 10.15 0.37 -6.81
N ALA A 93 9.84 0.11 -8.09
CA ALA A 93 10.86 -0.09 -9.12
C ALA A 93 11.66 1.17 -9.41
N TYR A 94 11.01 2.33 -9.48
CA TYR A 94 11.71 3.61 -9.70
C TYR A 94 12.69 3.92 -8.57
N ALA A 95 12.30 3.71 -7.33
CA ALA A 95 13.17 3.89 -6.18
C ALA A 95 14.35 2.91 -6.20
N TRP A 96 14.08 1.61 -6.45
CA TRP A 96 15.11 0.59 -6.50
C TRP A 96 16.17 0.86 -7.56
N GLN A 97 15.73 1.35 -8.73
CA GLN A 97 16.60 1.64 -9.88
C GLN A 97 17.22 3.05 -9.84
N GLY A 98 16.72 3.95 -8.99
CA GLY A 98 17.17 5.34 -8.94
C GLY A 98 16.78 6.13 -10.20
N ILE A 99 15.54 5.96 -10.68
CA ILE A 99 15.02 6.65 -11.86
C ILE A 99 13.83 7.56 -11.52
N ARG A 100 13.43 8.40 -12.46
CA ARG A 100 12.35 9.40 -12.31
C ARG A 100 12.69 10.37 -11.15
N SER A 101 11.80 10.53 -10.16
CA SER A 101 12.06 11.43 -9.02
C SER A 101 13.11 10.91 -8.04
N PHE A 102 13.67 9.72 -8.28
CA PHE A 102 14.81 9.16 -7.55
C PHE A 102 16.10 9.21 -8.37
N ASP A 103 16.13 10.02 -9.43
CA ASP A 103 17.20 10.04 -10.46
C ASP A 103 18.58 10.22 -9.85
N GLY A 104 19.48 9.27 -10.13
CA GLY A 104 20.83 9.19 -9.61
C GLY A 104 20.97 8.81 -8.14
N ALA A 105 19.85 8.58 -7.41
CA ALA A 105 19.83 8.25 -5.99
C ALA A 105 18.93 7.04 -5.69
N PRO A 106 19.34 5.80 -6.06
CA PRO A 106 18.55 4.62 -5.78
C PRO A 106 18.37 4.41 -4.26
N ILE A 107 17.17 4.06 -3.85
CA ILE A 107 16.85 3.69 -2.48
C ILE A 107 16.64 2.18 -2.45
N GLN A 108 17.52 1.46 -1.74
CA GLN A 108 17.52 0.00 -1.63
C GLN A 108 17.48 -0.47 -0.17
N ASP A 109 16.96 0.36 0.73
CA ASP A 109 16.86 0.10 2.16
C ASP A 109 15.58 -0.66 2.54
N PHE A 110 14.84 -1.13 1.56
CA PHE A 110 13.63 -1.93 1.74
C PHE A 110 13.73 -3.30 1.04
N ARG A 111 12.83 -4.21 1.41
CA ARG A 111 12.60 -5.53 0.79
C ARG A 111 11.11 -5.76 0.60
N VAL A 112 10.76 -6.61 -0.35
CA VAL A 112 9.37 -6.98 -0.62
C VAL A 112 8.88 -7.98 0.43
N VAL A 113 7.68 -7.74 0.96
CA VAL A 113 6.89 -8.74 1.68
C VAL A 113 5.97 -9.45 0.71
N GLY A 114 5.23 -8.71 -0.13
CA GLY A 114 4.37 -9.28 -1.17
C GLY A 114 3.45 -8.27 -1.83
N GLY A 115 2.97 -8.61 -3.02
CA GLY A 115 1.90 -7.88 -3.69
C GLY A 115 0.56 -8.08 -2.97
N LEU A 116 -0.27 -7.06 -2.97
CA LEU A 116 -1.53 -7.03 -2.22
C LEU A 116 -2.75 -7.11 -3.16
N TYR A 117 -3.01 -6.05 -3.91
CA TYR A 117 -4.18 -5.92 -4.78
C TYR A 117 -3.92 -4.96 -5.94
N ALA A 118 -4.83 -4.93 -6.91
CA ALA A 118 -4.76 -4.00 -8.05
C ALA A 118 -5.25 -2.61 -7.63
N GLU A 119 -4.51 -1.58 -8.07
CA GLU A 119 -4.85 -0.16 -7.89
C GLU A 119 -5.24 0.43 -9.23
N GLN A 120 -6.50 0.75 -9.37
CA GLN A 120 -7.05 1.33 -10.58
C GLN A 120 -6.64 2.80 -10.70
N VAL A 121 -6.15 3.19 -11.88
CA VAL A 121 -5.94 4.59 -12.22
C VAL A 121 -7.30 5.19 -12.56
N GLN A 122 -7.89 5.94 -11.63
CA GLN A 122 -9.22 6.50 -11.75
C GLN A 122 -9.12 7.99 -12.01
N LEU A 123 -9.44 8.42 -13.23
CA LEU A 123 -9.60 9.83 -13.59
C LEU A 123 -11.05 10.22 -13.32
N ILE A 124 -11.29 11.09 -12.33
CA ILE A 124 -12.62 11.46 -11.86
C ILE A 124 -12.92 12.90 -12.22
N THR A 125 -14.14 13.16 -12.67
CA THR A 125 -14.64 14.52 -12.96
C THR A 125 -16.12 14.65 -12.61
N MET A 126 -16.59 15.88 -12.40
CA MET A 126 -18.03 16.23 -12.35
C MET A 126 -18.47 16.94 -13.64
N ASP A 127 -17.54 17.23 -14.57
CA ASP A 127 -17.83 17.82 -15.88
C ASP A 127 -18.12 16.71 -16.92
N PRO A 128 -19.38 16.50 -17.34
CA PRO A 128 -19.72 15.45 -18.28
C PRO A 128 -19.14 15.68 -19.70
N THR A 129 -18.47 16.80 -19.95
CA THR A 129 -17.80 17.07 -21.22
C THR A 129 -16.39 16.50 -21.29
N ILE A 130 -15.77 16.20 -20.15
CA ILE A 130 -14.47 15.52 -20.08
C ILE A 130 -14.70 14.02 -20.32
N LYS A 131 -14.33 13.53 -21.50
CA LYS A 131 -14.54 12.16 -21.96
C LYS A 131 -13.25 11.36 -22.09
N SER A 132 -12.11 12.04 -22.10
CA SER A 132 -10.79 11.46 -22.29
C SER A 132 -9.76 12.29 -21.52
N ALA A 133 -8.62 11.70 -21.21
CA ALA A 133 -7.49 12.44 -20.63
C ALA A 133 -6.99 13.58 -21.54
N ALA A 134 -7.22 13.51 -22.86
CA ALA A 134 -6.88 14.59 -23.78
C ALA A 134 -7.72 15.87 -23.55
N ASP A 135 -8.92 15.75 -22.96
CA ASP A 135 -9.80 16.89 -22.67
C ASP A 135 -9.33 17.70 -21.45
N LEU A 136 -8.27 17.25 -20.77
CA LEU A 136 -7.71 17.93 -19.60
C LEU A 136 -6.90 19.18 -19.95
N LYS A 137 -6.63 19.45 -21.24
CA LYS A 137 -5.87 20.64 -21.65
C LYS A 137 -6.51 21.94 -21.14
N GLY A 138 -5.72 22.74 -20.39
CA GLY A 138 -6.15 23.99 -19.78
C GLY A 138 -7.02 23.84 -18.52
N LYS A 139 -7.38 22.63 -18.13
CA LYS A 139 -8.19 22.30 -16.95
C LYS A 139 -7.38 22.36 -15.66
N SER A 140 -8.07 22.59 -14.53
CA SER A 140 -7.49 22.46 -13.18
C SER A 140 -7.61 21.01 -12.74
N VAL A 141 -6.48 20.32 -12.57
CA VAL A 141 -6.44 18.87 -12.38
C VAL A 141 -5.64 18.51 -11.15
N SER A 142 -6.23 17.76 -10.21
CA SER A 142 -5.48 17.14 -9.12
C SER A 142 -4.68 15.97 -9.66
N ILE A 143 -3.36 16.02 -9.47
CA ILE A 143 -2.39 15.02 -9.92
C ILE A 143 -1.76 14.25 -8.75
N GLY A 144 -2.41 14.28 -7.58
CA GLY A 144 -1.97 13.63 -6.36
C GLY A 144 -1.01 14.45 -5.51
N ALA A 145 -0.76 14.01 -4.29
CA ALA A 145 0.22 14.66 -3.41
C ALA A 145 1.65 14.54 -3.98
N PRO A 146 2.56 15.49 -3.67
CA PRO A 146 3.89 15.55 -4.28
C PRO A 146 4.76 14.30 -4.08
N SER A 147 4.58 13.61 -2.96
CA SER A 147 5.30 12.36 -2.62
C SER A 147 4.45 11.11 -2.81
N SER A 148 3.36 11.19 -3.60
CA SER A 148 2.50 10.05 -3.93
C SER A 148 2.97 9.31 -5.19
N GLY A 149 2.50 8.07 -5.34
CA GLY A 149 2.62 7.33 -6.60
C GLY A 149 1.66 7.87 -7.68
N VAL A 150 0.55 8.49 -7.25
CA VAL A 150 -0.47 9.07 -8.13
C VAL A 150 0.13 10.10 -9.09
N TYR A 151 1.08 10.91 -8.61
CA TYR A 151 1.78 11.89 -9.44
C TYR A 151 2.42 11.24 -10.69
N PHE A 152 3.11 10.11 -10.51
CA PHE A 152 3.74 9.41 -11.64
C PHE A 152 2.71 8.88 -12.63
N ASN A 153 1.62 8.29 -12.12
CA ASN A 153 0.57 7.76 -12.97
C ASN A 153 -0.17 8.87 -13.73
N ALA A 154 -0.43 10.02 -13.08
CA ALA A 154 -1.01 11.19 -13.73
C ALA A 154 -0.12 11.71 -14.87
N MET A 155 1.20 11.83 -14.63
CA MET A 155 2.16 12.23 -15.66
C MET A 155 2.22 11.24 -16.83
N ASP A 156 2.16 9.95 -16.55
CA ASP A 156 2.16 8.91 -17.58
C ASP A 156 0.89 8.99 -18.44
N VAL A 157 -0.28 9.14 -17.82
CA VAL A 157 -1.57 9.28 -18.54
C VAL A 157 -1.60 10.56 -19.38
N LEU A 158 -1.17 11.69 -18.83
CA LEU A 158 -1.07 12.96 -19.59
C LEU A 158 -0.14 12.81 -20.78
N SER A 159 1.05 12.23 -20.58
CA SER A 159 2.01 11.98 -21.65
C SER A 159 1.43 11.07 -22.76
N ALA A 160 0.74 9.98 -22.38
CA ALA A 160 0.07 9.10 -23.34
C ALA A 160 -1.05 9.81 -24.13
N ALA A 161 -1.72 10.78 -23.49
CA ALA A 161 -2.73 11.64 -24.12
C ALA A 161 -2.11 12.80 -24.94
N GLY A 162 -0.77 12.91 -25.00
CA GLY A 162 -0.08 13.99 -25.72
C GLY A 162 -0.04 15.32 -24.98
N LEU A 163 -0.19 15.28 -23.66
CA LEU A 163 -0.14 16.45 -22.78
C LEU A 163 1.08 16.37 -21.85
N THR A 164 1.46 17.54 -21.37
CA THR A 164 2.47 17.71 -20.30
C THR A 164 1.83 18.35 -19.08
N GLU A 165 2.55 18.44 -17.99
CA GLU A 165 2.09 19.14 -16.78
C GLU A 165 1.80 20.62 -17.05
N ASP A 166 2.54 21.26 -17.96
CA ASP A 166 2.34 22.67 -18.37
C ASP A 166 1.07 22.88 -19.21
N ASP A 167 0.49 21.83 -19.79
CA ASP A 167 -0.77 21.90 -20.54
C ASP A 167 -2.01 21.95 -19.65
N ILE A 168 -1.86 21.73 -18.34
CA ILE A 168 -2.94 21.77 -17.34
C ILE A 168 -2.65 22.83 -16.27
N LYS A 169 -3.57 23.01 -15.32
CA LYS A 169 -3.34 23.77 -14.08
C LYS A 169 -3.22 22.76 -12.92
N PRO A 170 -2.00 22.26 -12.65
CA PRO A 170 -1.82 21.16 -11.72
C PRO A 170 -2.15 21.56 -10.28
N GLN A 171 -2.82 20.65 -9.57
CA GLN A 171 -3.10 20.74 -8.15
C GLN A 171 -2.54 19.51 -7.46
N TYR A 172 -1.80 19.68 -6.38
CA TYR A 172 -1.13 18.61 -5.65
C TYR A 172 -1.90 18.31 -4.37
N LEU A 173 -3.00 17.53 -4.51
CA LEU A 173 -3.97 17.34 -3.44
C LEU A 173 -4.03 15.89 -2.97
N SER A 174 -4.43 15.69 -1.70
CA SER A 174 -4.86 14.39 -1.19
C SER A 174 -6.16 13.93 -1.88
N PHE A 175 -6.56 12.67 -1.69
CA PHE A 175 -7.83 12.18 -2.25
C PHE A 175 -9.04 12.88 -1.64
N ALA A 176 -9.00 13.17 -0.34
CA ALA A 176 -10.06 13.91 0.33
C ALA A 176 -10.18 15.34 -0.20
N ASP A 177 -9.04 16.07 -0.28
CA ASP A 177 -9.02 17.43 -0.80
C ASP A 177 -9.41 17.49 -2.29
N SER A 178 -9.07 16.44 -3.07
CA SER A 178 -9.47 16.30 -4.46
C SER A 178 -10.99 16.14 -4.61
N ALA A 179 -11.61 15.30 -3.78
CA ALA A 179 -13.06 15.11 -3.76
C ALA A 179 -13.78 16.41 -3.37
N ASP A 180 -13.30 17.11 -2.34
CA ASP A 180 -13.84 18.41 -1.93
C ASP A 180 -13.61 19.49 -3.01
N GLY A 181 -12.43 19.49 -3.65
CA GLY A 181 -12.12 20.40 -4.75
C GLY A 181 -13.04 20.23 -5.96
N LEU A 182 -13.36 18.98 -6.33
CA LEU A 182 -14.36 18.67 -7.37
C LEU A 182 -15.75 19.16 -6.96
N LYS A 183 -16.20 18.83 -5.76
CA LYS A 183 -17.51 19.23 -5.22
C LYS A 183 -17.69 20.73 -5.16
N ASP A 184 -16.63 21.46 -4.79
CA ASP A 184 -16.64 22.92 -4.70
C ASP A 184 -16.43 23.61 -6.07
N GLY A 185 -16.18 22.87 -7.15
CA GLY A 185 -15.86 23.41 -8.48
C GLY A 185 -14.51 24.15 -8.55
N LYS A 186 -13.59 23.84 -7.63
CA LYS A 186 -12.23 24.42 -7.59
C LYS A 186 -11.27 23.72 -8.54
N ILE A 187 -11.54 22.45 -8.84
CA ILE A 187 -10.84 21.66 -9.84
C ILE A 187 -11.83 21.00 -10.79
N ASP A 188 -11.38 20.74 -12.03
CA ASP A 188 -12.19 20.14 -13.08
C ASP A 188 -12.12 18.61 -13.08
N ALA A 189 -10.96 18.05 -12.68
CA ALA A 189 -10.73 16.61 -12.64
C ALA A 189 -9.68 16.24 -11.58
N ALA A 190 -9.64 14.96 -11.21
CA ALA A 190 -8.67 14.43 -10.27
C ALA A 190 -8.23 13.03 -10.65
N PHE A 191 -6.94 12.73 -10.53
CA PHE A 191 -6.41 11.38 -10.54
C PHE A 191 -6.45 10.78 -9.13
N ILE A 192 -7.06 9.61 -9.00
CA ILE A 192 -7.12 8.81 -7.78
C ILE A 192 -6.67 7.40 -8.14
N VAL A 193 -5.47 7.00 -7.69
CA VAL A 193 -4.92 5.66 -7.94
C VAL A 193 -4.99 4.87 -6.66
N ALA A 194 -5.93 3.95 -6.62
CA ALA A 194 -6.25 3.18 -5.43
C ALA A 194 -7.11 1.96 -5.78
N GLY A 195 -7.22 1.01 -4.86
CA GLY A 195 -8.17 -0.09 -5.00
C GLY A 195 -9.63 0.40 -5.01
N ALA A 196 -10.36 0.10 -6.10
CA ALA A 196 -11.78 0.41 -6.22
C ALA A 196 -12.63 -0.67 -5.47
N PRO A 197 -13.76 -0.28 -4.82
CA PRO A 197 -14.20 1.10 -4.61
C PRO A 197 -13.33 1.86 -3.61
N THR A 198 -13.00 3.12 -3.94
CA THR A 198 -12.19 4.01 -3.10
C THR A 198 -13.11 4.91 -2.28
N ALA A 199 -12.81 5.10 -0.99
CA ALA A 199 -13.69 5.83 -0.08
C ALA A 199 -13.98 7.26 -0.54
N ALA A 200 -12.96 8.02 -0.97
CA ALA A 200 -13.14 9.38 -1.47
C ALA A 200 -14.11 9.47 -2.67
N ILE A 201 -14.01 8.53 -3.62
CA ILE A 201 -14.90 8.49 -4.79
C ILE A 201 -16.31 8.06 -4.38
N THR A 202 -16.41 7.06 -3.50
CA THR A 202 -17.71 6.58 -2.98
C THR A 202 -18.47 7.71 -2.28
N GLU A 203 -17.78 8.49 -1.45
CA GLU A 203 -18.37 9.64 -0.75
C GLU A 203 -18.79 10.72 -1.73
N LEU A 204 -17.94 11.09 -2.70
CA LEU A 204 -18.25 12.06 -3.74
C LEU A 204 -19.51 11.65 -4.53
N CYS A 205 -19.57 10.40 -5.00
CA CYS A 205 -20.72 9.86 -5.75
C CYS A 205 -22.00 9.71 -4.94
N THR A 206 -21.91 9.74 -3.60
CA THR A 206 -23.13 9.63 -2.75
C THR A 206 -24.05 10.84 -2.90
N THR A 207 -23.47 12.02 -3.06
CA THR A 207 -24.20 13.30 -3.06
C THR A 207 -24.06 14.09 -4.37
N ASN A 208 -23.21 13.64 -5.29
CA ASN A 208 -22.93 14.36 -6.54
C ASN A 208 -22.93 13.39 -7.73
N ASP A 209 -23.16 13.92 -8.91
CA ASP A 209 -22.97 13.19 -10.17
C ASP A 209 -21.48 13.31 -10.56
N ALA A 210 -20.72 12.28 -10.28
CA ALA A 210 -19.32 12.18 -10.66
C ALA A 210 -19.12 11.02 -11.65
N TYR A 211 -18.15 11.19 -12.54
CA TYR A 211 -17.89 10.26 -13.65
C TYR A 211 -16.45 9.78 -13.59
N ILE A 212 -16.24 8.48 -13.82
CA ILE A 212 -14.92 7.93 -14.12
C ILE A 212 -14.69 8.11 -15.62
N VAL A 213 -13.67 8.88 -15.99
CA VAL A 213 -13.24 9.04 -17.38
C VAL A 213 -12.44 7.81 -17.79
N PRO A 214 -12.76 7.13 -18.90
CA PRO A 214 -12.04 5.95 -19.33
C PRO A 214 -10.58 6.28 -19.69
N ILE A 215 -9.71 5.34 -19.38
CA ILE A 215 -8.32 5.29 -19.86
C ILE A 215 -8.22 4.03 -20.71
N ASP A 216 -8.53 4.19 -21.99
CA ASP A 216 -8.67 3.10 -22.95
C ASP A 216 -8.02 3.41 -24.31
N GLY A 217 -8.18 2.50 -25.27
CA GLY A 217 -7.71 2.68 -26.65
C GLY A 217 -6.23 3.04 -26.71
N GLU A 218 -5.89 4.01 -27.56
CA GLU A 218 -4.51 4.42 -27.82
C GLU A 218 -3.76 4.90 -26.56
N ILE A 219 -4.48 5.52 -25.60
CA ILE A 219 -3.87 6.00 -24.34
C ILE A 219 -3.44 4.79 -23.51
N ALA A 220 -4.30 3.81 -23.29
CA ALA A 220 -3.98 2.61 -22.54
C ALA A 220 -2.88 1.77 -23.23
N ASP A 221 -2.94 1.66 -24.55
CA ASP A 221 -1.93 0.93 -25.34
C ASP A 221 -0.54 1.57 -25.19
N LYS A 222 -0.45 2.90 -25.28
CA LYS A 222 0.80 3.65 -25.06
C LYS A 222 1.32 3.49 -23.63
N LEU A 223 0.44 3.55 -22.62
CA LEU A 223 0.82 3.35 -21.23
C LEU A 223 1.45 1.98 -21.02
N MET A 224 0.78 0.90 -21.47
CA MET A 224 1.26 -0.47 -21.31
C MET A 224 2.51 -0.76 -22.14
N ALA A 225 2.65 -0.14 -23.32
CA ALA A 225 3.85 -0.29 -24.16
C ALA A 225 5.09 0.39 -23.54
N ASN A 226 4.89 1.54 -22.87
CA ASN A 226 5.98 2.33 -22.33
C ASN A 226 6.36 1.97 -20.88
N ASN A 227 5.45 1.32 -20.15
CA ASN A 227 5.65 1.00 -18.75
C ASN A 227 5.03 -0.37 -18.43
N PRO A 228 5.87 -1.39 -18.15
CA PRO A 228 5.43 -2.77 -17.94
C PRO A 228 4.64 -2.99 -16.63
N PHE A 229 4.54 -1.99 -15.76
CA PHE A 229 3.76 -2.08 -14.52
C PHE A 229 2.27 -1.87 -14.74
N TYR A 230 1.88 -1.26 -15.86
CA TYR A 230 0.46 -1.09 -16.19
C TYR A 230 -0.13 -2.36 -16.81
N THR A 231 -1.31 -2.72 -16.32
CA THR A 231 -2.15 -3.76 -16.91
C THR A 231 -3.57 -3.23 -17.16
N ALA A 232 -4.21 -3.71 -18.22
CA ALA A 232 -5.59 -3.33 -18.53
C ALA A 232 -6.54 -3.81 -17.41
N TYR A 233 -7.53 -3.00 -17.09
CA TYR A 233 -8.55 -3.30 -16.10
C TYR A 233 -9.90 -2.71 -16.51
N THR A 234 -10.97 -3.34 -16.04
CA THR A 234 -12.32 -2.81 -16.16
C THR A 234 -12.90 -2.58 -14.76
N VAL A 235 -13.27 -1.35 -14.45
CA VAL A 235 -14.05 -1.03 -13.26
C VAL A 235 -15.49 -1.44 -13.53
N PRO A 236 -16.05 -2.45 -12.84
CA PRO A 236 -17.38 -2.96 -13.14
C PRO A 236 -18.48 -1.92 -12.90
N ALA A 237 -19.54 -1.98 -13.68
CA ALA A 237 -20.76 -1.22 -13.45
C ALA A 237 -21.26 -1.39 -12.01
N GLY A 238 -21.77 -0.31 -11.41
CA GLY A 238 -22.24 -0.32 -10.04
C GLY A 238 -21.16 -0.29 -8.96
N THR A 239 -19.88 -0.16 -9.33
CA THR A 239 -18.79 0.06 -8.35
C THR A 239 -19.03 1.35 -7.55
N TYR A 240 -19.50 2.40 -8.21
CA TYR A 240 -19.90 3.66 -7.59
C TYR A 240 -21.34 4.00 -7.96
N LYS A 241 -22.02 4.78 -7.09
CA LYS A 241 -23.37 5.26 -7.37
C LYS A 241 -23.37 6.13 -8.65
N GLY A 242 -24.28 5.82 -9.57
CA GLY A 242 -24.39 6.52 -10.86
C GLY A 242 -23.46 6.01 -11.97
N GLN A 243 -22.62 5.01 -11.69
CA GLN A 243 -21.82 4.33 -12.70
C GLN A 243 -22.60 3.13 -13.24
N ASP A 244 -23.38 3.33 -14.30
CA ASP A 244 -24.30 2.33 -14.86
C ASP A 244 -23.65 1.40 -15.89
N SER A 245 -22.40 1.64 -16.26
CA SER A 245 -21.64 0.84 -17.22
C SER A 245 -20.23 0.54 -16.75
N ASP A 246 -19.64 -0.49 -17.32
CA ASP A 246 -18.23 -0.80 -17.16
C ASP A 246 -17.35 0.34 -17.66
N VAL A 247 -16.25 0.64 -16.98
CA VAL A 247 -15.29 1.65 -17.37
C VAL A 247 -13.89 1.04 -17.51
N SER A 248 -13.33 1.14 -18.70
CA SER A 248 -11.95 0.66 -18.97
C SER A 248 -10.93 1.62 -18.38
N THR A 249 -9.90 1.05 -17.75
CA THR A 249 -8.75 1.79 -17.21
C THR A 249 -7.51 0.88 -17.18
N VAL A 250 -6.45 1.35 -16.56
CA VAL A 250 -5.24 0.58 -16.26
C VAL A 250 -5.01 0.49 -14.75
N THR A 251 -4.24 -0.51 -14.33
CA THR A 251 -3.87 -0.69 -12.92
C THR A 251 -2.37 -0.81 -12.77
N VAL A 252 -1.90 -0.45 -11.58
CA VAL A 252 -0.62 -0.87 -11.00
C VAL A 252 -0.91 -1.77 -9.78
N LYS A 253 0.10 -2.34 -9.15
CA LYS A 253 -0.09 -3.25 -8.01
C LYS A 253 0.31 -2.58 -6.70
N ALA A 254 -0.58 -2.63 -5.69
CA ALA A 254 -0.23 -2.33 -4.30
C ALA A 254 0.71 -3.41 -3.77
N THR A 255 1.77 -3.02 -3.11
CA THR A 255 2.81 -3.90 -2.58
C THR A 255 3.13 -3.54 -1.13
N LEU A 256 3.30 -4.52 -0.27
CA LEU A 256 3.83 -4.34 1.07
C LEU A 256 5.35 -4.50 1.03
N ILE A 257 6.05 -3.50 1.52
CA ILE A 257 7.51 -3.50 1.70
C ILE A 257 7.86 -3.38 3.17
N VAL A 258 9.06 -3.83 3.52
CA VAL A 258 9.61 -3.81 4.87
C VAL A 258 11.05 -3.30 4.84
N SER A 259 11.53 -2.69 5.93
CA SER A 259 12.94 -2.34 6.09
C SER A 259 13.83 -3.58 5.86
N LYS A 260 14.94 -3.42 5.13
CA LYS A 260 15.92 -4.50 4.93
C LYS A 260 16.52 -5.03 6.24
N ASP A 261 16.52 -4.19 7.30
CA ASP A 261 17.09 -4.49 8.60
C ASP A 261 16.08 -5.13 9.58
N ALA A 262 14.85 -5.41 9.12
CA ALA A 262 13.85 -6.12 9.91
C ALA A 262 14.31 -7.56 10.19
N LYS A 263 13.94 -8.09 11.36
CA LYS A 263 14.32 -9.47 11.72
C LYS A 263 13.62 -10.49 10.84
N GLU A 264 14.36 -11.49 10.36
CA GLU A 264 13.80 -12.55 9.51
C GLU A 264 12.58 -13.23 10.14
N GLU A 265 12.64 -13.54 11.44
CA GLU A 265 11.55 -14.18 12.17
C GLU A 265 10.28 -13.30 12.19
N ASP A 266 10.44 -12.00 12.46
CA ASP A 266 9.31 -11.07 12.49
C ASP A 266 8.65 -10.97 11.11
N VAL A 267 9.45 -10.86 10.04
CA VAL A 267 8.93 -10.79 8.66
C VAL A 267 8.31 -12.11 8.21
N TYR A 268 8.89 -13.24 8.57
CA TYR A 268 8.26 -14.56 8.34
C TYR A 268 6.88 -14.64 9.02
N ASN A 269 6.81 -14.26 10.30
CA ASN A 269 5.58 -14.35 11.08
C ASN A 269 4.50 -13.39 10.57
N LEU A 270 4.84 -12.15 10.21
CA LEU A 270 3.86 -11.20 9.64
C LEU A 270 3.37 -11.65 8.25
N THR A 271 4.26 -12.20 7.40
CA THR A 271 3.88 -12.74 6.09
C THR A 271 2.89 -13.89 6.26
N LYS A 272 3.20 -14.83 7.15
CA LYS A 272 2.32 -15.93 7.52
C LYS A 272 0.98 -15.44 8.08
N ALA A 273 1.00 -14.43 8.96
CA ALA A 273 -0.21 -13.85 9.54
C ALA A 273 -1.17 -13.29 8.48
N ILE A 274 -0.62 -12.70 7.41
CA ILE A 274 -1.41 -12.18 6.29
C ILE A 274 -1.96 -13.34 5.44
N PHE A 275 -1.09 -14.16 4.89
CA PHE A 275 -1.45 -15.13 3.84
C PHE A 275 -2.12 -16.41 4.34
N GLU A 276 -2.11 -16.68 5.64
CA GLU A 276 -2.90 -17.78 6.25
C GLU A 276 -4.27 -17.31 6.78
N ASN A 277 -4.61 -16.02 6.67
CA ASN A 277 -5.88 -15.47 7.13
C ASN A 277 -6.64 -14.70 6.03
N VAL A 278 -6.39 -15.02 4.76
CA VAL A 278 -6.93 -14.31 3.58
C VAL A 278 -8.46 -14.20 3.63
N ASP A 279 -9.18 -15.29 3.91
CA ASP A 279 -10.65 -15.29 3.95
C ASP A 279 -11.20 -14.36 5.05
N ALA A 280 -10.53 -14.34 6.20
CA ALA A 280 -10.94 -13.49 7.32
C ALA A 280 -10.62 -12.00 7.01
N ILE A 281 -9.47 -11.71 6.41
CA ILE A 281 -9.10 -10.37 5.93
C ILE A 281 -10.11 -9.91 4.86
N ALA A 282 -10.48 -10.79 3.93
CA ALA A 282 -11.44 -10.51 2.86
C ALA A 282 -12.87 -10.22 3.40
N ALA A 283 -13.23 -10.81 4.52
CA ALA A 283 -14.50 -10.53 5.19
C ALA A 283 -14.55 -9.13 5.81
N GLU A 284 -13.40 -8.60 6.27
CA GLU A 284 -13.30 -7.26 6.85
C GLU A 284 -13.04 -6.18 5.79
N ASN A 285 -12.29 -6.51 4.75
CA ASN A 285 -11.99 -5.60 3.63
C ASN A 285 -11.98 -6.37 2.31
N GLY A 286 -12.85 -5.98 1.37
CA GLY A 286 -13.02 -6.67 0.08
C GLY A 286 -11.74 -6.85 -0.73
N LYS A 287 -10.72 -6.00 -0.54
CA LYS A 287 -9.41 -6.14 -1.18
C LYS A 287 -8.63 -7.38 -0.73
N GLY A 288 -8.98 -7.94 0.42
CA GLY A 288 -8.45 -9.23 0.86
C GLY A 288 -8.73 -10.38 -0.09
N LYS A 289 -9.76 -10.29 -0.94
CA LYS A 289 -10.07 -11.29 -1.98
C LYS A 289 -8.99 -11.41 -3.07
N GLU A 290 -8.17 -10.38 -3.21
CA GLU A 290 -7.06 -10.34 -4.18
C GLU A 290 -5.76 -10.92 -3.60
N LEU A 291 -5.70 -11.16 -2.28
CA LEU A 291 -4.54 -11.77 -1.64
C LEU A 291 -4.42 -13.25 -2.06
N SER A 292 -3.28 -13.60 -2.63
CA SER A 292 -2.89 -14.98 -2.92
C SER A 292 -1.37 -15.08 -2.98
N ILE A 293 -0.84 -16.29 -2.84
CA ILE A 293 0.61 -16.52 -2.96
C ILE A 293 1.09 -16.11 -4.38
N GLU A 294 0.31 -16.45 -5.41
CA GLU A 294 0.61 -16.08 -6.80
C GLU A 294 0.66 -14.57 -6.98
N ASN A 295 -0.39 -13.84 -6.55
CA ASN A 295 -0.42 -12.39 -6.66
C ASN A 295 0.69 -11.72 -5.86
N ALA A 296 1.02 -12.26 -4.68
CA ALA A 296 2.06 -11.74 -3.80
C ALA A 296 3.47 -11.84 -4.39
N THR A 297 3.72 -12.87 -5.21
CA THR A 297 5.07 -13.18 -5.70
C THR A 297 5.31 -12.80 -7.15
N THR A 298 4.26 -12.50 -7.92
CA THR A 298 4.37 -12.19 -9.35
C THR A 298 4.59 -10.69 -9.61
N GLY A 299 5.56 -10.36 -10.49
CA GLY A 299 5.80 -9.00 -10.98
C GLY A 299 6.55 -8.10 -9.98
N MET A 300 7.20 -8.66 -8.98
CA MET A 300 8.05 -7.91 -8.06
C MET A 300 9.41 -7.62 -8.70
N THR A 301 9.89 -6.39 -8.58
CA THR A 301 11.12 -5.89 -9.20
C THR A 301 12.23 -5.56 -8.21
N ALA A 302 11.94 -5.66 -6.93
CA ALA A 302 12.92 -5.61 -5.85
C ALA A 302 12.97 -6.96 -5.14
N PRO A 303 14.08 -7.34 -4.50
CA PRO A 303 14.22 -8.62 -3.82
C PRO A 303 13.28 -8.72 -2.61
N PHE A 304 12.81 -9.92 -2.35
CA PHE A 304 12.04 -10.23 -1.16
C PHE A 304 12.92 -10.22 0.09
N HIS A 305 12.30 -9.92 1.22
CA HIS A 305 12.92 -10.13 2.51
C HIS A 305 13.09 -11.63 2.80
N ALA A 306 14.23 -12.03 3.38
CA ALA A 306 14.51 -13.43 3.68
C ALA A 306 13.38 -14.14 4.44
N GLY A 307 12.74 -13.48 5.40
CA GLY A 307 11.60 -14.01 6.14
C GLY A 307 10.37 -14.26 5.27
N ALA A 308 10.05 -13.35 4.34
CA ALA A 308 8.96 -13.54 3.38
C ALA A 308 9.27 -14.67 2.40
N ALA A 309 10.48 -14.70 1.85
CA ALA A 309 10.94 -15.74 0.93
C ALA A 309 10.90 -17.14 1.56
N LYS A 310 11.26 -17.25 2.84
CA LYS A 310 11.16 -18.49 3.61
C LYS A 310 9.72 -19.00 3.68
N TYR A 311 8.77 -18.12 3.98
CA TYR A 311 7.34 -18.47 3.98
C TYR A 311 6.87 -18.93 2.60
N TYR A 312 7.21 -18.22 1.53
CA TYR A 312 6.81 -18.61 0.17
C TYR A 312 7.44 -19.93 -0.26
N THR A 313 8.69 -20.19 0.11
CA THR A 313 9.36 -21.47 -0.14
C THR A 313 8.61 -22.63 0.51
N GLU A 314 8.12 -22.48 1.74
CA GLU A 314 7.28 -23.48 2.42
C GLU A 314 5.94 -23.72 1.71
N LYS A 315 5.46 -22.73 0.94
CA LYS A 315 4.25 -22.84 0.08
C LYS A 315 4.58 -23.31 -1.35
N GLY A 316 5.83 -23.69 -1.62
CA GLY A 316 6.25 -24.23 -2.91
C GLY A 316 6.63 -23.19 -3.96
N VAL A 317 6.79 -21.91 -3.58
CA VAL A 317 7.17 -20.82 -4.49
C VAL A 317 8.55 -20.29 -4.11
N THR A 318 9.50 -20.31 -5.05
CA THR A 318 10.82 -19.71 -4.87
C THR A 318 10.81 -18.28 -5.42
N VAL A 319 11.30 -17.33 -4.62
CA VAL A 319 11.44 -15.91 -5.00
C VAL A 319 12.89 -15.46 -4.80
N GLU A 320 13.31 -14.42 -5.54
CA GLU A 320 14.61 -13.79 -5.34
C GLU A 320 14.59 -13.04 -4.00
N ALA A 321 15.53 -13.37 -3.11
CA ALA A 321 15.61 -12.82 -1.75
C ALA A 321 17.00 -12.23 -1.45
N GLN A 322 17.01 -11.22 -0.60
CA GLN A 322 18.21 -10.62 -0.01
C GLN A 322 18.02 -10.41 1.47
#